data_60f486b8ab0f701e2b9b9fffd72f55e2
#
_entry.id   60f486b8ab0f701e2b9b9fffd72f55e2
#
_cell.length_a   1.000
_cell.length_b   1.000
_cell.length_c   1.000
_cell.angle_alpha   90.00
_cell.angle_beta   90.00
_cell.angle_gamma   90.00
#
_symmetry.space_group_name_H-M   'P 1'
#
loop_
_entity.id
_entity.type
_entity.pdbx_description
1 polymer ?
#
loop_
_entity_poly.entity_id
_entity_poly.type
_entity_poly.pdbx_seq_one_letter_code
_entity_poly.pdbx_strand_id
1 'polypeptide(L)'
;MSQKNYYFTSESVTEGHPDKICDQVSDAILDAILAKEAELEADGYVAPDGVPAKLENVRCACETFVTTGTVVVAGEVRTEAYVDVQKIARDTIRRIGYDRAKYGFDCETCGVLNIIHEQSADIAAGVDESFDTQAGRTTDPIDAVGAGDQGMMFGYACDETPVLMPMPHYLASRMAERLAAVRRDGTVDYLRPDGKTQVTVRYEDDKPVEVTAVVVSTQHSDAIANMDVIKADMVDHVIAPVLDAADIKWVNADIYVNPTGRFVVGGPMGDTGLTGRKIIVDTYGGMGRHGGGAFSGKDCTKVDRSAAYAARWVAKNVVAAGLAHKCEIELAYAIGVSHPLSIMVDTFGTGEVDDRVIEAAVERVFDLRPGAIIRDLDLRRPIFEKTAAYGHFGRELPEFTWERRDRVDELRAAVADLTK
;
A
#
# COMPACT_ATOMS: atom_id res chain seq x y z
N MET A 1 -31.31 -14.36 -4.29
CA MET A 1 -31.00 -12.94 -3.98
C MET A 1 -30.05 -12.99 -2.78
N SER A 2 -28.82 -12.54 -2.91
CA SER A 2 -27.92 -12.45 -1.76
C SER A 2 -28.50 -11.43 -0.78
N GLN A 3 -28.34 -11.71 0.51
CA GLN A 3 -28.80 -10.82 1.57
C GLN A 3 -27.98 -9.53 1.46
N LYS A 4 -28.62 -8.43 1.10
CA LYS A 4 -27.95 -7.13 0.93
C LYS A 4 -27.73 -6.38 2.26
N ASN A 5 -28.14 -6.98 3.37
CA ASN A 5 -27.99 -6.44 4.72
C ASN A 5 -26.96 -7.28 5.49
N TYR A 6 -25.86 -6.65 5.88
CA TYR A 6 -24.76 -7.33 6.55
C TYR A 6 -23.92 -6.34 7.38
N TYR A 7 -23.00 -6.88 8.18
CA TYR A 7 -21.96 -6.10 8.87
C TYR A 7 -20.63 -6.41 8.22
N PHE A 8 -19.81 -5.39 8.03
CA PHE A 8 -18.45 -5.56 7.55
C PHE A 8 -17.45 -4.84 8.45
N THR A 9 -16.34 -5.48 8.73
CA THR A 9 -15.30 -4.96 9.63
C THR A 9 -13.98 -4.89 8.89
N SER A 10 -13.31 -3.75 9.01
CA SER A 10 -11.92 -3.57 8.56
C SER A 10 -11.07 -3.04 9.69
N GLU A 11 -9.77 -3.31 9.62
CA GLU A 11 -8.78 -2.82 10.56
C GLU A 11 -7.70 -2.00 9.85
N SER A 12 -6.98 -1.22 10.64
CA SER A 12 -5.75 -0.55 10.23
C SER A 12 -4.80 -0.45 11.43
N VAL A 13 -3.55 -0.09 11.15
CA VAL A 13 -2.51 0.06 12.17
C VAL A 13 -1.75 1.36 11.98
N THR A 14 -1.15 1.88 13.07
CA THR A 14 -0.31 3.07 12.98
C THR A 14 1.04 2.75 12.35
N GLU A 15 1.77 3.79 11.96
CA GLU A 15 3.16 3.71 11.48
C GLU A 15 4.12 3.04 12.47
N GLY A 16 3.80 3.05 13.78
CA GLY A 16 4.61 2.45 14.83
C GLY A 16 4.31 0.97 15.12
N HIS A 17 3.35 0.37 14.41
CA HIS A 17 3.16 -1.08 14.46
C HIS A 17 4.40 -1.81 13.91
N PRO A 18 4.87 -2.91 14.54
CA PRO A 18 6.11 -3.60 14.12
C PRO A 18 6.17 -3.93 12.63
N ASP A 19 5.11 -4.50 12.05
CA ASP A 19 5.09 -4.80 10.62
C ASP A 19 5.19 -3.52 9.76
N LYS A 20 4.55 -2.42 10.19
CA LYS A 20 4.60 -1.16 9.43
C LYS A 20 5.94 -0.41 9.60
N ILE A 21 6.67 -0.63 10.69
CA ILE A 21 8.07 -0.19 10.79
C ILE A 21 8.89 -0.88 9.70
N CYS A 22 8.71 -2.20 9.53
CA CYS A 22 9.41 -2.98 8.51
C CYS A 22 9.12 -2.49 7.10
N ASP A 23 7.83 -2.28 6.78
CA ASP A 23 7.40 -1.76 5.49
C ASP A 23 8.04 -0.39 5.19
N GLN A 24 8.04 0.52 6.17
CA GLN A 24 8.61 1.86 6.03
C GLN A 24 10.14 1.82 5.87
N VAL A 25 10.84 0.94 6.58
CA VAL A 25 12.30 0.79 6.41
C VAL A 25 12.63 0.25 5.03
N SER A 26 11.93 -0.78 4.57
CA SER A 26 12.13 -1.38 3.25
C SER A 26 11.87 -0.39 2.11
N ASP A 27 10.78 0.38 2.19
CA ASP A 27 10.46 1.40 1.19
C ASP A 27 11.37 2.63 1.27
N ALA A 28 11.84 3.03 2.46
CA ALA A 28 12.83 4.10 2.60
C ALA A 28 14.18 3.74 1.96
N ILE A 29 14.58 2.48 2.04
CA ILE A 29 15.78 1.99 1.36
C ILE A 29 15.60 2.01 -0.16
N LEU A 30 14.46 1.53 -0.67
CA LEU A 30 14.12 1.60 -2.08
C LEU A 30 14.13 3.05 -2.60
N ASP A 31 13.48 3.97 -1.89
CA ASP A 31 13.43 5.38 -2.29
C ASP A 31 14.83 6.03 -2.28
N ALA A 32 15.67 5.69 -1.31
CA ALA A 32 17.04 6.18 -1.26
C ALA A 32 17.89 5.66 -2.44
N ILE A 33 17.71 4.39 -2.82
CA ILE A 33 18.34 3.79 -4.00
C ILE A 33 17.90 4.53 -5.27
N LEU A 34 16.60 4.69 -5.49
CA LEU A 34 16.05 5.36 -6.68
C LEU A 34 16.51 6.82 -6.76
N ALA A 35 16.51 7.55 -5.66
CA ALA A 35 16.99 8.93 -5.62
C ALA A 35 18.47 9.03 -5.99
N LYS A 36 19.30 8.14 -5.41
CA LYS A 36 20.75 8.15 -5.67
C LYS A 36 21.11 7.68 -7.08
N GLU A 37 20.40 6.67 -7.60
CA GLU A 37 20.58 6.21 -8.98
C GLU A 37 20.21 7.32 -9.98
N ALA A 38 19.12 8.07 -9.73
CA ALA A 38 18.73 9.22 -10.56
C ALA A 38 19.81 10.32 -10.59
N GLU A 39 20.47 10.60 -9.46
CA GLU A 39 21.60 11.52 -9.40
C GLU A 39 22.78 11.01 -10.25
N LEU A 40 23.14 9.73 -10.09
CA LEU A 40 24.23 9.10 -10.84
C LEU A 40 23.96 9.08 -12.35
N GLU A 41 22.72 8.76 -12.75
CA GLU A 41 22.30 8.81 -14.16
C GLU A 41 22.42 10.22 -14.73
N ALA A 42 21.96 11.23 -14.00
CA ALA A 42 22.04 12.64 -14.42
C ALA A 42 23.49 13.12 -14.55
N ASP A 43 24.40 12.63 -13.70
CA ASP A 43 25.84 12.93 -13.74
C ASP A 43 26.58 12.12 -14.81
N GLY A 44 25.92 11.19 -15.49
CA GLY A 44 26.50 10.32 -16.51
C GLY A 44 27.53 9.32 -15.93
N TYR A 45 27.33 8.88 -14.70
CA TYR A 45 28.22 7.92 -14.03
C TYR A 45 28.22 6.57 -14.75
N VAL A 46 29.41 6.04 -14.92
CA VAL A 46 29.67 4.68 -15.43
C VAL A 46 30.51 3.94 -14.40
N ALA A 47 30.04 2.77 -14.00
CA ALA A 47 30.72 1.91 -13.05
C ALA A 47 32.08 1.39 -13.60
N PRO A 48 33.00 0.92 -12.76
CA PRO A 48 34.30 0.42 -13.19
C PRO A 48 34.27 -0.75 -14.18
N ASP A 49 33.17 -1.52 -14.18
CA ASP A 49 32.92 -2.62 -15.13
C ASP A 49 32.33 -2.14 -16.47
N GLY A 50 32.06 -0.84 -16.61
CA GLY A 50 31.52 -0.22 -17.82
C GLY A 50 29.99 -0.10 -17.86
N VAL A 51 29.29 -0.47 -16.81
CA VAL A 51 27.80 -0.36 -16.73
C VAL A 51 27.42 1.09 -16.38
N PRO A 52 26.59 1.77 -17.19
CA PRO A 52 26.09 3.09 -16.86
C PRO A 52 24.98 3.01 -15.78
N ALA A 53 25.00 3.94 -14.83
CA ALA A 53 23.90 4.11 -13.90
C ALA A 53 22.62 4.52 -14.65
N LYS A 54 21.53 3.81 -14.39
CA LYS A 54 20.23 4.05 -15.00
C LYS A 54 19.11 3.57 -14.09
N LEU A 55 18.10 4.41 -13.89
CA LEU A 55 16.89 4.05 -13.15
C LEU A 55 16.19 2.79 -13.70
N GLU A 56 16.25 2.56 -15.00
CA GLU A 56 15.66 1.37 -15.63
C GLU A 56 16.36 0.06 -15.21
N ASN A 57 17.60 0.13 -14.75
CA ASN A 57 18.40 -1.02 -14.32
C ASN A 57 18.22 -1.35 -12.83
N VAL A 58 17.63 -0.45 -12.04
CA VAL A 58 17.43 -0.68 -10.62
C VAL A 58 16.50 -1.86 -10.39
N ARG A 59 16.95 -2.79 -9.55
CA ARG A 59 16.14 -3.89 -9.02
C ARG A 59 16.29 -3.93 -7.52
N CYS A 60 15.18 -4.03 -6.82
CA CYS A 60 15.14 -4.09 -5.35
C CYS A 60 14.02 -5.03 -4.89
N ALA A 61 14.39 -5.96 -4.03
CA ALA A 61 13.49 -6.79 -3.26
C ALA A 61 14.04 -6.80 -1.83
N CYS A 62 13.66 -5.78 -1.05
CA CYS A 62 14.20 -5.53 0.29
C CYS A 62 13.14 -5.89 1.34
N GLU A 63 13.50 -6.75 2.26
CA GLU A 63 12.67 -7.15 3.39
C GLU A 63 13.33 -6.77 4.71
N THR A 64 12.52 -6.35 5.67
CA THR A 64 12.96 -5.95 7.00
C THR A 64 12.25 -6.80 8.04
N PHE A 65 13.00 -7.21 9.06
CA PHE A 65 12.51 -7.84 10.28
C PHE A 65 12.87 -6.99 11.48
N VAL A 66 11.95 -6.80 12.42
CA VAL A 66 12.20 -6.11 13.69
C VAL A 66 11.74 -6.95 14.88
N THR A 67 12.50 -6.86 15.96
CA THR A 67 12.15 -7.40 17.28
C THR A 67 12.81 -6.55 18.35
N THR A 68 12.69 -6.93 19.64
CA THR A 68 13.33 -6.21 20.75
C THR A 68 14.79 -5.89 20.42
N GLY A 69 15.13 -4.60 20.39
CA GLY A 69 16.49 -4.11 20.21
C GLY A 69 17.18 -4.45 18.88
N THR A 70 16.47 -5.00 17.88
CA THR A 70 17.11 -5.53 16.66
C THR A 70 16.29 -5.21 15.41
N VAL A 71 17.04 -4.81 14.35
CA VAL A 71 16.54 -4.68 12.98
C VAL A 71 17.44 -5.53 12.08
N VAL A 72 16.84 -6.35 11.22
CA VAL A 72 17.55 -7.08 10.16
C VAL A 72 16.98 -6.65 8.83
N VAL A 73 17.83 -6.23 7.92
CA VAL A 73 17.49 -5.89 6.54
C VAL A 73 18.14 -6.90 5.62
N ALA A 74 17.33 -7.58 4.81
CA ALA A 74 17.73 -8.65 3.91
C ALA A 74 17.14 -8.42 2.52
N GLY A 75 17.57 -9.20 1.53
CA GLY A 75 17.03 -9.20 0.19
C GLY A 75 18.07 -9.00 -0.89
N GLU A 76 17.60 -8.82 -2.12
CA GLU A 76 18.44 -8.70 -3.30
C GLU A 76 18.28 -7.32 -3.94
N VAL A 77 19.43 -6.72 -4.30
CA VAL A 77 19.47 -5.40 -4.92
C VAL A 77 20.45 -5.42 -6.10
N ARG A 78 20.06 -4.75 -7.20
CA ARG A 78 20.97 -4.38 -8.31
C ARG A 78 20.86 -2.89 -8.53
N THR A 79 21.95 -2.16 -8.33
CA THR A 79 22.04 -0.70 -8.46
C THR A 79 23.50 -0.28 -8.46
N GLU A 80 23.81 0.85 -9.10
CA GLU A 80 25.13 1.50 -8.96
C GLU A 80 25.14 2.46 -7.74
N ALA A 81 24.01 2.70 -7.13
CA ALA A 81 23.88 3.58 -5.99
C ALA A 81 24.37 2.94 -4.70
N TYR A 82 25.24 3.63 -3.98
CA TYR A 82 25.53 3.30 -2.58
C TYR A 82 24.61 4.08 -1.64
N VAL A 83 23.95 3.36 -0.74
CA VAL A 83 23.11 3.94 0.33
C VAL A 83 23.50 3.37 1.70
N ASP A 84 23.48 4.21 2.73
CA ASP A 84 23.76 3.79 4.11
C ASP A 84 22.47 3.20 4.73
N VAL A 85 22.30 1.89 4.57
CA VAL A 85 21.13 1.14 5.05
C VAL A 85 20.94 1.31 6.56
N GLN A 86 22.01 1.33 7.35
CA GLN A 86 21.92 1.50 8.80
C GLN A 86 21.38 2.88 9.16
N LYS A 87 21.88 3.92 8.49
CA LYS A 87 21.42 5.29 8.71
C LYS A 87 19.94 5.43 8.32
N ILE A 88 19.53 4.90 7.16
CA ILE A 88 18.15 4.95 6.69
C ILE A 88 17.21 4.28 7.69
N ALA A 89 17.54 3.07 8.15
CA ALA A 89 16.74 2.35 9.13
C ALA A 89 16.59 3.16 10.43
N ARG A 90 17.68 3.71 10.96
CA ARG A 90 17.65 4.54 12.18
C ARG A 90 16.85 5.82 12.01
N ASP A 91 16.98 6.50 10.88
CA ASP A 91 16.25 7.74 10.60
C ASP A 91 14.74 7.46 10.47
N THR A 92 14.35 6.36 9.84
CA THR A 92 12.96 5.91 9.75
C THR A 92 12.40 5.61 11.15
N ILE A 93 13.11 4.84 11.97
CA ILE A 93 12.71 4.50 13.34
C ILE A 93 12.58 5.77 14.20
N ARG A 94 13.49 6.74 14.06
CA ARG A 94 13.45 8.04 14.75
C ARG A 94 12.21 8.84 14.34
N ARG A 95 11.93 8.93 13.04
CA ARG A 95 10.77 9.65 12.49
C ARG A 95 9.44 9.06 12.99
N ILE A 96 9.36 7.74 13.12
CA ILE A 96 8.19 7.03 13.70
C ILE A 96 8.01 7.39 15.18
N GLY A 97 9.09 7.71 15.90
CA GLY A 97 9.04 8.14 17.31
C GLY A 97 9.53 7.08 18.32
N TYR A 98 10.29 6.08 17.86
CA TYR A 98 11.04 5.20 18.75
C TYR A 98 12.42 5.81 19.02
N ASP A 99 12.44 6.79 19.92
CA ASP A 99 13.59 7.65 20.24
C ASP A 99 14.14 7.45 21.66
N ARG A 100 13.64 6.47 22.40
CA ARG A 100 13.99 6.23 23.82
C ARG A 100 14.24 4.75 24.11
N ALA A 101 15.40 4.48 24.68
CA ALA A 101 15.83 3.12 25.05
C ALA A 101 14.83 2.37 25.97
N LYS A 102 14.05 3.09 26.81
CA LYS A 102 13.03 2.48 27.67
C LYS A 102 11.87 1.80 26.92
N TYR A 103 11.75 2.02 25.60
CA TYR A 103 10.77 1.31 24.77
C TYR A 103 11.24 -0.11 24.38
N GLY A 104 12.47 -0.51 24.78
CA GLY A 104 13.07 -1.78 24.40
C GLY A 104 13.42 -1.88 22.91
N PHE A 105 13.19 -0.81 22.18
CA PHE A 105 13.52 -0.61 20.76
C PHE A 105 13.61 0.89 20.49
N ASP A 106 14.74 1.36 19.99
CA ASP A 106 14.95 2.78 19.65
C ASP A 106 16.01 2.96 18.56
N CYS A 107 15.97 4.14 17.93
CA CYS A 107 16.81 4.47 16.78
C CYS A 107 18.31 4.55 17.09
N GLU A 108 18.72 4.79 18.34
CA GLU A 108 20.12 4.96 18.71
C GLU A 108 20.78 3.64 19.11
N THR A 109 20.06 2.80 19.88
CA THR A 109 20.66 1.63 20.54
C THR A 109 20.31 0.29 19.90
N CYS A 110 19.31 0.22 19.00
CA CYS A 110 18.98 -1.03 18.32
C CYS A 110 20.17 -1.52 17.45
N GLY A 111 20.41 -2.84 17.44
CA GLY A 111 21.32 -3.47 16.48
C GLY A 111 20.68 -3.41 15.08
N VAL A 112 21.44 -2.99 14.07
CA VAL A 112 21.00 -3.04 12.66
C VAL A 112 21.95 -3.96 11.91
N LEU A 113 21.41 -5.09 11.42
CA LEU A 113 22.12 -6.04 10.57
C LEU A 113 21.68 -5.83 9.13
N ASN A 114 22.66 -5.58 8.27
CA ASN A 114 22.46 -5.51 6.83
C ASN A 114 23.03 -6.79 6.19
N ILE A 115 22.17 -7.59 5.60
CA ILE A 115 22.50 -8.83 4.87
C ILE A 115 21.92 -8.80 3.45
N ILE A 116 21.78 -7.60 2.87
CA ILE A 116 21.42 -7.42 1.46
C ILE A 116 22.60 -7.93 0.61
N HIS A 117 22.29 -8.61 -0.49
CA HIS A 117 23.25 -9.09 -1.47
C HIS A 117 22.81 -8.78 -2.91
N GLU A 118 23.66 -9.03 -3.88
CA GLU A 118 23.37 -8.81 -5.29
C GLU A 118 22.31 -9.79 -5.80
N GLN A 119 21.48 -9.31 -6.74
CA GLN A 119 20.50 -10.15 -7.43
C GLN A 119 21.19 -11.28 -8.20
N SER A 120 20.62 -12.48 -8.16
CA SER A 120 21.08 -13.63 -8.95
C SER A 120 21.12 -13.32 -10.45
N ALA A 121 22.23 -13.67 -11.11
CA ALA A 121 22.41 -13.50 -12.56
C ALA A 121 21.36 -14.28 -13.36
N ASP A 122 20.90 -15.45 -12.87
CA ASP A 122 19.90 -16.26 -13.54
C ASP A 122 18.52 -15.58 -13.54
N ILE A 123 18.17 -14.93 -12.42
CA ILE A 123 16.92 -14.14 -12.31
C ILE A 123 17.03 -12.89 -13.20
N ALA A 124 18.16 -12.19 -13.17
CA ALA A 124 18.41 -11.00 -13.98
C ALA A 124 18.23 -11.30 -15.48
N ALA A 125 18.82 -12.38 -15.98
CA ALA A 125 18.70 -12.78 -17.39
C ALA A 125 17.26 -13.05 -17.85
N GLY A 126 16.39 -13.52 -16.93
CA GLY A 126 14.97 -13.81 -17.24
C GLY A 126 14.05 -12.61 -17.24
N VAL A 127 14.44 -11.48 -16.61
CA VAL A 127 13.60 -10.28 -16.42
C VAL A 127 14.12 -9.03 -17.11
N ASP A 128 15.40 -9.00 -17.51
CA ASP A 128 16.01 -7.82 -18.15
C ASP A 128 15.55 -7.64 -19.59
N GLU A 129 15.25 -8.73 -20.28
CA GLU A 129 14.66 -8.72 -21.61
C GLU A 129 13.53 -9.75 -21.64
N SER A 130 12.32 -9.29 -22.02
CA SER A 130 11.16 -10.16 -22.03
C SER A 130 11.30 -11.34 -22.98
N PHE A 131 10.59 -12.43 -22.66
CA PHE A 131 10.52 -13.63 -23.51
C PHE A 131 10.10 -13.31 -24.95
N ASP A 132 9.19 -12.36 -25.14
CA ASP A 132 8.69 -11.99 -26.46
C ASP A 132 9.74 -11.24 -27.28
N THR A 133 10.55 -10.39 -26.64
CA THR A 133 11.68 -9.69 -27.28
C THR A 133 12.81 -10.67 -27.61
N GLN A 134 13.20 -11.53 -26.67
CA GLN A 134 14.23 -12.56 -26.89
C GLN A 134 13.84 -13.53 -28.00
N ALA A 135 12.56 -13.88 -28.12
CA ALA A 135 12.04 -14.74 -29.18
C ALA A 135 11.85 -14.02 -30.53
N GLY A 136 12.14 -12.72 -30.62
CA GLY A 136 11.96 -11.91 -31.82
C GLY A 136 10.50 -11.76 -32.26
N ARG A 137 9.56 -11.87 -31.30
CA ARG A 137 8.11 -11.78 -31.58
C ARG A 137 7.62 -10.33 -31.63
N THR A 138 8.37 -9.42 -31.05
CA THR A 138 8.03 -8.00 -30.99
C THR A 138 9.28 -7.14 -31.17
N THR A 139 9.06 -5.90 -31.63
CA THR A 139 10.07 -4.82 -31.67
C THR A 139 9.59 -3.59 -30.91
N ASP A 140 8.46 -3.65 -30.23
CA ASP A 140 7.95 -2.57 -29.40
C ASP A 140 8.84 -2.42 -28.14
N PRO A 141 9.44 -1.25 -27.89
CA PRO A 141 10.26 -1.02 -26.71
C PRO A 141 9.53 -1.26 -25.37
N ILE A 142 8.21 -1.13 -25.35
CA ILE A 142 7.40 -1.39 -24.15
C ILE A 142 7.45 -2.88 -23.78
N ASP A 143 7.50 -3.75 -24.77
CA ASP A 143 7.59 -5.19 -24.56
C ASP A 143 8.97 -5.67 -24.11
N ALA A 144 9.98 -4.80 -24.08
CA ALA A 144 11.29 -5.14 -23.54
C ALA A 144 11.21 -5.49 -22.03
N VAL A 145 10.25 -4.90 -21.30
CA VAL A 145 10.06 -5.17 -19.87
C VAL A 145 9.05 -6.31 -19.70
N GLY A 146 9.53 -7.47 -19.27
CA GLY A 146 8.69 -8.57 -18.84
C GLY A 146 8.24 -8.42 -17.37
N ALA A 147 7.22 -9.17 -16.98
CA ALA A 147 6.82 -9.24 -15.58
C ALA A 147 7.94 -9.81 -14.71
N GLY A 148 8.25 -9.16 -13.58
CA GLY A 148 9.33 -9.56 -12.68
C GLY A 148 9.04 -10.85 -11.90
N ASP A 149 7.80 -11.32 -11.91
CA ASP A 149 7.35 -12.59 -11.32
C ASP A 149 6.05 -13.04 -11.97
N GLN A 150 5.64 -14.26 -11.67
CA GLN A 150 4.27 -14.73 -11.90
C GLN A 150 3.36 -14.21 -10.78
N GLY A 151 2.06 -14.12 -11.04
CA GLY A 151 1.10 -13.80 -9.98
C GLY A 151 -0.23 -13.32 -10.52
N MET A 152 -1.18 -13.14 -9.59
CA MET A 152 -2.45 -12.47 -9.83
C MET A 152 -2.56 -11.28 -8.87
N MET A 153 -3.02 -10.14 -9.38
CA MET A 153 -3.15 -8.89 -8.65
C MET A 153 -4.56 -8.37 -8.79
N PHE A 154 -5.06 -7.75 -7.72
CA PHE A 154 -6.42 -7.23 -7.68
C PHE A 154 -6.45 -5.73 -7.45
N GLY A 155 -7.35 -5.06 -8.16
CA GLY A 155 -7.75 -3.68 -7.89
C GLY A 155 -9.22 -3.63 -7.53
N TYR A 156 -9.59 -2.74 -6.62
CA TYR A 156 -10.98 -2.56 -6.21
C TYR A 156 -11.32 -1.07 -6.07
N ALA A 157 -12.56 -0.71 -6.37
CA ALA A 157 -13.14 0.59 -6.08
C ALA A 157 -14.64 0.44 -5.84
N CYS A 158 -15.19 1.33 -5.01
CA CYS A 158 -16.64 1.47 -4.79
C CYS A 158 -16.99 2.94 -4.49
N ASP A 159 -18.25 3.31 -4.72
CA ASP A 159 -18.72 4.69 -4.56
C ASP A 159 -19.13 5.05 -3.11
N GLU A 160 -18.63 4.30 -2.12
CA GLU A 160 -18.98 4.49 -0.72
C GLU A 160 -18.31 5.71 -0.07
N THR A 161 -17.21 6.18 -0.62
CA THR A 161 -16.44 7.32 -0.10
C THR A 161 -15.96 8.24 -1.23
N PRO A 162 -15.63 9.51 -0.95
CA PRO A 162 -15.14 10.45 -1.98
C PRO A 162 -13.90 9.95 -2.74
N VAL A 163 -13.07 9.12 -2.08
CA VAL A 163 -11.85 8.54 -2.66
C VAL A 163 -12.07 7.17 -3.31
N LEU A 164 -13.34 6.73 -3.39
CA LEU A 164 -13.77 5.46 -3.98
C LEU A 164 -13.14 4.24 -3.28
N MET A 165 -13.16 4.26 -1.95
CA MET A 165 -12.73 3.16 -1.08
C MET A 165 -13.87 2.64 -0.21
N PRO A 166 -13.81 1.37 0.25
CA PRO A 166 -14.79 0.82 1.18
C PRO A 166 -14.81 1.60 2.50
N MET A 167 -16.00 1.95 2.97
CA MET A 167 -16.20 2.78 4.16
C MET A 167 -15.49 2.24 5.42
N PRO A 168 -15.57 0.94 5.79
CA PRO A 168 -14.91 0.45 7.00
C PRO A 168 -13.38 0.59 6.96
N HIS A 169 -12.78 0.31 5.81
CA HIS A 169 -11.33 0.42 5.63
C HIS A 169 -10.87 1.87 5.62
N TYR A 170 -11.61 2.73 4.91
CA TYR A 170 -11.35 4.16 4.88
C TYR A 170 -11.34 4.75 6.30
N LEU A 171 -12.38 4.44 7.10
CA LEU A 171 -12.49 4.94 8.48
C LEU A 171 -11.38 4.40 9.38
N ALA A 172 -11.09 3.09 9.32
CA ALA A 172 -10.03 2.49 10.11
C ALA A 172 -8.66 3.12 9.80
N SER A 173 -8.35 3.33 8.52
CA SER A 173 -7.09 3.95 8.09
C SER A 173 -7.00 5.43 8.50
N ARG A 174 -8.08 6.20 8.36
CA ARG A 174 -8.12 7.61 8.81
C ARG A 174 -7.99 7.71 10.34
N MET A 175 -8.58 6.79 11.12
CA MET A 175 -8.40 6.74 12.56
C MET A 175 -6.94 6.42 12.95
N ALA A 176 -6.30 5.47 12.28
CA ALA A 176 -4.89 5.14 12.54
C ALA A 176 -3.96 6.34 12.23
N GLU A 177 -4.21 7.04 11.13
CA GLU A 177 -3.48 8.26 10.78
C GLU A 177 -3.73 9.38 11.79
N ARG A 178 -5.00 9.59 12.21
CA ARG A 178 -5.35 10.59 13.22
C ARG A 178 -4.73 10.29 14.59
N LEU A 179 -4.71 9.01 15.00
CA LEU A 179 -4.07 8.55 16.22
C LEU A 179 -2.58 8.91 16.25
N ALA A 180 -1.87 8.70 15.14
CA ALA A 180 -0.48 9.11 15.02
C ALA A 180 -0.31 10.63 14.99
N ALA A 181 -1.22 11.37 14.37
CA ALA A 181 -1.18 12.82 14.30
C ALA A 181 -1.29 13.46 15.71
N VAL A 182 -2.29 13.05 16.52
CA VAL A 182 -2.50 13.61 17.88
C VAL A 182 -1.36 13.27 18.84
N ARG A 183 -0.62 12.19 18.58
CA ARG A 183 0.62 11.85 19.28
C ARG A 183 1.75 12.78 18.88
N ARG A 184 1.94 13.01 17.57
CA ARG A 184 3.05 13.80 17.02
C ARG A 184 2.94 15.30 17.36
N ASP A 185 1.74 15.86 17.32
CA ASP A 185 1.49 17.27 17.62
C ASP A 185 1.38 17.55 19.13
N GLY A 186 1.40 16.50 19.98
CA GLY A 186 1.34 16.62 21.42
C GLY A 186 -0.06 16.89 21.99
N THR A 187 -1.12 16.81 21.16
CA THR A 187 -2.51 16.91 21.63
C THR A 187 -2.79 15.86 22.71
N VAL A 188 -2.24 14.63 22.54
CA VAL A 188 -2.28 13.57 23.54
C VAL A 188 -0.85 13.06 23.77
N ASP A 189 -0.12 13.72 24.68
CA ASP A 189 1.33 13.59 24.85
C ASP A 189 1.81 12.29 25.49
N TYR A 190 0.90 11.55 26.13
CA TYR A 190 1.20 10.24 26.72
C TYR A 190 1.14 9.07 25.74
N LEU A 191 0.66 9.27 24.49
CA LEU A 191 0.62 8.21 23.47
C LEU A 191 2.02 7.77 23.05
N ARG A 192 2.10 6.54 22.59
CA ARG A 192 3.30 5.91 22.01
C ARG A 192 3.02 5.47 20.58
N PRO A 193 4.07 5.12 19.79
CA PRO A 193 3.90 4.93 18.35
C PRO A 193 3.00 3.78 17.93
N ASP A 194 2.92 2.69 18.70
CA ASP A 194 2.15 1.50 18.33
C ASP A 194 0.66 1.67 18.60
N GLY A 195 -0.15 1.26 17.64
CA GLY A 195 -1.60 1.30 17.76
C GLY A 195 -2.32 0.58 16.62
N LYS A 196 -3.56 0.20 16.90
CA LYS A 196 -4.46 -0.46 15.96
C LYS A 196 -5.85 0.17 16.02
N THR A 197 -6.52 0.17 14.90
CA THR A 197 -7.92 0.63 14.78
C THR A 197 -8.75 -0.42 14.05
N GLN A 198 -10.01 -0.55 14.42
CA GLN A 198 -10.96 -1.44 13.75
C GLN A 198 -12.32 -0.77 13.72
N VAL A 199 -13.02 -0.84 12.60
CA VAL A 199 -14.33 -0.24 12.42
C VAL A 199 -15.28 -1.27 11.81
N THR A 200 -16.45 -1.44 12.44
CA THR A 200 -17.54 -2.26 11.92
C THR A 200 -18.68 -1.36 11.42
N VAL A 201 -19.07 -1.54 10.17
CA VAL A 201 -20.14 -0.80 9.51
C VAL A 201 -21.27 -1.75 9.18
N ARG A 202 -22.50 -1.30 9.45
CA ARG A 202 -23.72 -1.96 9.04
C ARG A 202 -24.13 -1.47 7.65
N TYR A 203 -24.46 -2.44 6.80
CA TYR A 203 -24.93 -2.22 5.43
C TYR A 203 -26.40 -2.56 5.29
N GLU A 204 -27.15 -1.72 4.59
CA GLU A 204 -28.52 -1.96 4.14
C GLU A 204 -28.58 -1.74 2.63
N ASP A 205 -29.20 -2.68 1.93
CA ASP A 205 -29.25 -2.67 0.46
C ASP A 205 -27.88 -2.40 -0.19
N ASP A 206 -26.85 -3.03 0.42
CA ASP A 206 -25.45 -2.95 -0.03
C ASP A 206 -24.80 -1.54 0.08
N LYS A 207 -25.38 -0.67 0.92
CA LYS A 207 -24.87 0.67 1.22
C LYS A 207 -24.49 0.81 2.69
N PRO A 208 -23.37 1.47 3.02
CA PRO A 208 -23.00 1.73 4.41
C PRO A 208 -23.97 2.72 5.05
N VAL A 209 -24.55 2.38 6.20
CA VAL A 209 -25.56 3.22 6.86
C VAL A 209 -25.18 3.66 8.27
N GLU A 210 -24.38 2.87 8.99
CA GLU A 210 -24.06 3.14 10.39
C GLU A 210 -22.78 2.42 10.82
N VAL A 211 -21.94 3.10 11.59
CA VAL A 211 -20.86 2.46 12.36
C VAL A 211 -21.47 1.87 13.63
N THR A 212 -21.26 0.59 13.86
CA THR A 212 -21.82 -0.14 14.99
C THR A 212 -20.79 -0.51 16.04
N ALA A 213 -19.50 -0.59 15.68
CA ALA A 213 -18.44 -0.79 16.65
C ALA A 213 -17.13 -0.12 16.18
N VAL A 214 -16.38 0.41 17.14
CA VAL A 214 -15.04 0.94 16.95
C VAL A 214 -14.12 0.37 18.02
N VAL A 215 -12.97 -0.15 17.61
CA VAL A 215 -11.90 -0.57 18.52
C VAL A 215 -10.68 0.30 18.25
N VAL A 216 -10.11 0.89 19.30
CA VAL A 216 -8.82 1.57 19.29
C VAL A 216 -7.93 0.93 20.34
N SER A 217 -6.84 0.31 19.91
CA SER A 217 -5.77 -0.15 20.80
C SER A 217 -4.57 0.77 20.61
N THR A 218 -4.16 1.47 21.65
CA THR A 218 -3.06 2.43 21.58
C THR A 218 -2.08 2.25 22.72
N GLN A 219 -0.80 2.17 22.37
CA GLN A 219 0.28 2.17 23.32
C GLN A 219 0.37 3.54 24.03
N HIS A 220 0.59 3.52 25.33
CA HIS A 220 0.64 4.73 26.15
C HIS A 220 1.74 4.68 27.20
N SER A 221 2.04 5.83 27.78
CA SER A 221 2.98 5.97 28.90
C SER A 221 2.47 5.25 30.15
N ASP A 222 3.41 4.71 30.94
CA ASP A 222 3.13 4.17 32.26
C ASP A 222 2.72 5.25 33.30
N ALA A 223 2.94 6.52 32.97
CA ALA A 223 2.51 7.65 33.83
C ALA A 223 0.98 7.84 33.86
N ILE A 224 0.25 7.35 32.85
CA ILE A 224 -1.22 7.37 32.81
C ILE A 224 -1.78 5.99 33.18
N ALA A 225 -2.54 5.93 34.27
CA ALA A 225 -3.14 4.70 34.77
C ALA A 225 -4.66 4.65 34.63
N ASN A 226 -5.31 5.81 34.39
CA ASN A 226 -6.76 5.89 34.28
C ASN A 226 -7.22 5.62 32.85
N MET A 227 -7.80 4.44 32.63
CA MET A 227 -8.32 4.02 31.32
C MET A 227 -9.50 4.87 30.83
N ASP A 228 -10.29 5.46 31.74
CA ASP A 228 -11.42 6.31 31.35
C ASP A 228 -10.92 7.62 30.70
N VAL A 229 -9.79 8.16 31.16
CA VAL A 229 -9.15 9.33 30.54
C VAL A 229 -8.69 8.97 29.13
N ILE A 230 -7.98 7.84 28.98
CA ILE A 230 -7.54 7.38 27.65
C ILE A 230 -8.74 7.19 26.71
N LYS A 231 -9.83 6.59 27.23
CA LYS A 231 -11.04 6.38 26.44
C LYS A 231 -11.66 7.72 26.01
N ALA A 232 -11.79 8.68 26.91
CA ALA A 232 -12.32 10.01 26.60
C ALA A 232 -11.47 10.71 25.53
N ASP A 233 -10.15 10.75 25.70
CA ASP A 233 -9.24 11.39 24.75
C ASP A 233 -9.28 10.73 23.38
N MET A 234 -9.40 9.38 23.32
CA MET A 234 -9.53 8.67 22.02
C MET A 234 -10.87 8.99 21.36
N VAL A 235 -11.96 9.12 22.11
CA VAL A 235 -13.25 9.53 21.54
C VAL A 235 -13.16 10.96 21.01
N ASP A 236 -12.68 11.89 21.83
CA ASP A 236 -12.71 13.33 21.51
C ASP A 236 -11.71 13.74 20.42
N HIS A 237 -10.54 13.11 20.39
CA HIS A 237 -9.46 13.54 19.51
C HIS A 237 -9.21 12.64 18.30
N VAL A 238 -9.71 11.38 18.32
CA VAL A 238 -9.47 10.39 17.24
C VAL A 238 -10.77 9.93 16.61
N ILE A 239 -11.72 9.37 17.38
CA ILE A 239 -12.88 8.68 16.84
C ILE A 239 -13.90 9.68 16.29
N ALA A 240 -14.40 10.60 17.14
CA ALA A 240 -15.41 11.56 16.73
C ALA A 240 -14.98 12.45 15.55
N PRO A 241 -13.77 13.03 15.52
CA PRO A 241 -13.36 13.84 14.37
C PRO A 241 -13.33 13.10 13.04
N VAL A 242 -13.00 11.79 13.05
CA VAL A 242 -12.97 10.98 11.83
C VAL A 242 -14.37 10.57 11.38
N LEU A 243 -15.23 10.14 12.31
CA LEU A 243 -16.58 9.69 11.98
C LEU A 243 -17.49 10.86 11.55
N ASP A 244 -17.39 12.00 12.24
CA ASP A 244 -18.15 13.21 11.91
C ASP A 244 -17.74 13.78 10.54
N ALA A 245 -16.45 13.74 10.21
CA ALA A 245 -15.95 14.17 8.89
C ALA A 245 -16.42 13.24 7.74
N ALA A 246 -16.72 11.98 8.03
CA ALA A 246 -17.24 11.02 7.04
C ALA A 246 -18.76 11.07 6.89
N ASP A 247 -19.47 11.87 7.67
CA ASP A 247 -20.93 12.03 7.68
C ASP A 247 -21.70 10.70 7.80
N ILE A 248 -21.16 9.77 8.61
CA ILE A 248 -21.79 8.47 8.87
C ILE A 248 -22.35 8.40 10.29
N LYS A 249 -23.50 7.79 10.49
CA LYS A 249 -24.11 7.60 11.82
C LYS A 249 -23.23 6.70 12.69
N TRP A 250 -23.03 7.08 13.96
CA TRP A 250 -22.27 6.31 14.93
C TRP A 250 -22.72 6.48 16.39
N VAL A 251 -23.82 7.20 16.62
CA VAL A 251 -24.31 7.55 17.97
C VAL A 251 -24.57 6.34 18.88
N ASN A 252 -24.85 5.18 18.29
CA ASN A 252 -25.10 3.93 19.03
C ASN A 252 -23.93 2.95 18.92
N ALA A 253 -22.77 3.39 18.44
CA ALA A 253 -21.62 2.50 18.27
C ALA A 253 -21.03 2.07 19.60
N ASP A 254 -20.70 0.79 19.71
CA ASP A 254 -19.90 0.26 20.82
C ASP A 254 -18.45 0.72 20.67
N ILE A 255 -17.96 1.49 21.63
CA ILE A 255 -16.58 2.04 21.62
C ILE A 255 -15.71 1.26 22.61
N TYR A 256 -14.70 0.59 22.07
CA TYR A 256 -13.69 -0.17 22.82
C TYR A 256 -12.34 0.52 22.69
N VAL A 257 -11.80 1.04 23.80
CA VAL A 257 -10.43 1.60 23.85
C VAL A 257 -9.62 0.79 24.82
N ASN A 258 -8.52 0.19 24.36
CA ASN A 258 -7.67 -0.71 25.15
C ASN A 258 -8.50 -1.71 25.98
N PRO A 259 -9.35 -2.55 25.36
CA PRO A 259 -10.32 -3.37 26.09
C PRO A 259 -9.67 -4.39 27.04
N THR A 260 -8.40 -4.72 26.84
CA THR A 260 -7.62 -5.57 27.75
C THR A 260 -6.96 -4.79 28.90
N GLY A 261 -7.16 -3.47 28.94
CA GLY A 261 -6.59 -2.57 29.92
C GLY A 261 -5.28 -1.96 29.47
N ARG A 262 -4.28 -1.95 30.34
CA ARG A 262 -3.00 -1.25 30.16
C ARG A 262 -2.22 -1.77 28.95
N PHE A 263 -1.81 -0.85 28.05
CA PHE A 263 -0.98 -1.13 26.88
C PHE A 263 0.29 -0.25 26.89
N VAL A 264 1.24 -0.59 27.76
CA VAL A 264 2.52 0.14 27.91
C VAL A 264 3.64 -0.53 27.13
N VAL A 265 3.71 -1.87 27.14
CA VAL A 265 4.66 -2.63 26.32
C VAL A 265 4.04 -2.85 24.96
N GLY A 266 4.66 -2.33 23.92
CA GLY A 266 4.21 -2.40 22.53
C GLY A 266 5.37 -2.17 21.57
N GLY A 267 5.07 -2.05 20.27
CA GLY A 267 6.09 -1.98 19.24
C GLY A 267 6.93 -3.25 19.18
N PRO A 268 8.17 -3.19 18.63
CA PRO A 268 9.04 -4.37 18.49
C PRO A 268 9.43 -5.06 19.81
N MET A 269 9.23 -4.38 20.97
CA MET A 269 9.40 -5.02 22.27
C MET A 269 8.24 -5.97 22.63
N GLY A 270 7.04 -5.68 22.13
CA GLY A 270 5.83 -6.45 22.40
C GLY A 270 5.59 -7.57 21.40
N ASP A 271 5.89 -7.32 20.13
CA ASP A 271 5.66 -8.24 19.02
C ASP A 271 6.70 -8.03 17.92
N THR A 272 7.03 -9.09 17.17
CA THR A 272 7.94 -9.00 16.04
C THR A 272 7.23 -8.46 14.80
N GLY A 273 7.97 -7.72 13.96
CA GLY A 273 7.48 -7.25 12.66
C GLY A 273 8.25 -7.83 11.49
N LEU A 274 7.59 -7.92 10.35
CA LEU A 274 8.17 -8.32 9.08
C LEU A 274 7.48 -7.56 7.93
N THR A 275 8.26 -7.18 6.92
CA THR A 275 7.75 -6.57 5.69
C THR A 275 6.68 -7.46 5.04
N GLY A 276 5.57 -6.86 4.61
CA GLY A 276 4.53 -7.56 3.87
C GLY A 276 3.57 -8.39 4.72
N ARG A 277 3.48 -8.16 6.02
CA ARG A 277 2.52 -8.83 6.91
C ARG A 277 1.22 -8.06 7.17
N LYS A 278 1.03 -6.92 6.51
CA LYS A 278 -0.18 -6.08 6.62
C LYS A 278 -0.82 -5.82 5.25
N ILE A 279 -0.74 -6.82 4.34
CA ILE A 279 -1.17 -6.69 2.95
C ILE A 279 -2.66 -6.34 2.78
N ILE A 280 -3.51 -6.75 3.71
CA ILE A 280 -4.94 -6.41 3.70
C ILE A 280 -5.18 -4.97 4.19
N VAL A 281 -4.41 -4.51 5.19
CA VAL A 281 -4.38 -3.12 5.64
C VAL A 281 -3.84 -2.21 4.53
N ASP A 282 -2.87 -2.67 3.77
CA ASP A 282 -2.26 -1.93 2.66
C ASP A 282 -3.21 -1.73 1.47
N THR A 283 -4.26 -2.55 1.35
CA THR A 283 -5.16 -2.59 0.20
C THR A 283 -6.59 -2.16 0.54
N TYR A 284 -7.53 -3.08 0.68
CA TYR A 284 -8.97 -2.77 0.75
C TYR A 284 -9.65 -3.24 2.05
N GLY A 285 -8.88 -3.62 3.08
CA GLY A 285 -9.42 -4.03 4.37
C GLY A 285 -10.29 -5.29 4.33
N GLY A 286 -10.10 -6.14 3.31
CA GLY A 286 -10.84 -7.39 3.11
C GLY A 286 -12.07 -7.27 2.21
N MET A 287 -12.44 -6.07 1.72
CA MET A 287 -13.58 -5.90 0.82
C MET A 287 -13.25 -6.38 -0.60
N GLY A 288 -12.07 -6.07 -1.12
CA GLY A 288 -11.55 -6.60 -2.38
C GLY A 288 -10.71 -7.86 -2.15
N ARG A 289 -10.59 -8.71 -3.18
CA ARG A 289 -9.68 -9.86 -3.20
C ARG A 289 -8.22 -9.41 -3.14
N HIS A 290 -7.33 -10.33 -2.80
CA HIS A 290 -5.90 -10.09 -2.76
C HIS A 290 -5.13 -11.28 -3.33
N GLY A 291 -4.12 -11.02 -4.16
CA GLY A 291 -3.30 -12.08 -4.78
C GLY A 291 -2.21 -12.66 -3.88
N GLY A 292 -1.97 -12.04 -2.72
CA GLY A 292 -0.99 -12.49 -1.71
C GLY A 292 0.37 -11.78 -1.77
N GLY A 293 0.68 -11.01 -2.84
CA GLY A 293 1.95 -10.32 -2.99
C GLY A 293 2.07 -9.10 -2.07
N ALA A 294 3.19 -8.98 -1.35
CA ALA A 294 3.54 -7.78 -0.60
C ALA A 294 4.04 -6.67 -1.52
N PHE A 295 3.87 -5.40 -1.12
CA PHE A 295 4.29 -4.24 -1.90
C PHE A 295 5.63 -3.67 -1.46
N SER A 296 5.77 -3.37 -0.16
CA SER A 296 6.92 -2.65 0.38
C SER A 296 8.25 -3.35 0.10
N GLY A 297 9.28 -2.58 -0.20
CA GLY A 297 10.61 -3.06 -0.54
C GLY A 297 10.80 -3.51 -1.99
N LYS A 298 9.72 -3.58 -2.79
CA LYS A 298 9.75 -4.02 -4.19
C LYS A 298 9.78 -2.83 -5.16
N ASP A 299 10.71 -2.82 -6.10
CA ASP A 299 10.74 -1.86 -7.21
C ASP A 299 9.59 -2.10 -8.21
N CYS A 300 9.40 -1.16 -9.13
CA CYS A 300 8.28 -1.15 -10.05
C CYS A 300 8.26 -2.28 -11.10
N THR A 301 9.33 -3.07 -11.24
CA THR A 301 9.34 -4.25 -12.13
C THR A 301 8.61 -5.44 -11.53
N LYS A 302 8.40 -5.45 -10.22
CA LYS A 302 7.62 -6.46 -9.50
C LYS A 302 6.14 -6.17 -9.67
N VAL A 303 5.46 -6.99 -10.48
CA VAL A 303 4.04 -6.85 -10.80
C VAL A 303 3.12 -6.96 -9.58
N ASP A 304 3.54 -7.64 -8.52
CA ASP A 304 2.85 -7.63 -7.22
C ASP A 304 2.50 -6.20 -6.78
N ARG A 305 3.39 -5.27 -7.00
CA ARG A 305 3.19 -3.86 -6.66
C ARG A 305 2.64 -3.06 -7.84
N SER A 306 3.33 -3.03 -8.97
CA SER A 306 2.99 -2.18 -10.10
C SER A 306 1.64 -2.53 -10.73
N ALA A 307 1.34 -3.82 -10.91
CA ALA A 307 0.06 -4.25 -11.47
C ALA A 307 -1.10 -4.12 -10.47
N ALA A 308 -0.87 -4.26 -9.16
CA ALA A 308 -1.89 -3.94 -8.16
C ALA A 308 -2.25 -2.44 -8.18
N TYR A 309 -1.26 -1.56 -8.37
CA TYR A 309 -1.49 -0.12 -8.55
C TYR A 309 -2.25 0.17 -9.85
N ALA A 310 -1.88 -0.49 -10.95
CA ALA A 310 -2.60 -0.35 -12.23
C ALA A 310 -4.04 -0.86 -12.12
N ALA A 311 -4.26 -2.01 -11.48
CA ALA A 311 -5.60 -2.56 -11.26
C ALA A 311 -6.47 -1.60 -10.41
N ARG A 312 -5.89 -0.95 -9.37
CA ARG A 312 -6.57 0.12 -8.63
C ARG A 312 -6.92 1.32 -9.53
N TRP A 313 -5.99 1.77 -10.36
CA TRP A 313 -6.21 2.86 -11.31
C TRP A 313 -7.37 2.56 -12.25
N VAL A 314 -7.41 1.35 -12.83
CA VAL A 314 -8.51 0.88 -13.69
C VAL A 314 -9.83 0.85 -12.93
N ALA A 315 -9.91 0.14 -11.80
CA ALA A 315 -11.13 0.01 -11.00
C ALA A 315 -11.69 1.38 -10.58
N LYS A 316 -10.80 2.29 -10.15
CA LYS A 316 -11.18 3.65 -9.76
C LYS A 316 -11.78 4.45 -10.91
N ASN A 317 -11.21 4.35 -12.13
CA ASN A 317 -11.72 5.03 -13.31
C ASN A 317 -13.06 4.42 -13.79
N VAL A 318 -13.27 3.11 -13.70
CA VAL A 318 -14.54 2.45 -14.03
C VAL A 318 -15.67 2.98 -13.13
N VAL A 319 -15.44 3.03 -11.80
CA VAL A 319 -16.44 3.57 -10.86
C VAL A 319 -16.63 5.07 -11.05
N ALA A 320 -15.56 5.84 -11.21
CA ALA A 320 -15.63 7.28 -11.47
C ALA A 320 -16.33 7.62 -12.79
N ALA A 321 -16.27 6.74 -13.79
CA ALA A 321 -17.00 6.86 -15.05
C ALA A 321 -18.52 6.62 -14.89
N GLY A 322 -18.95 6.14 -13.71
CA GLY A 322 -20.36 5.76 -13.47
C GLY A 322 -20.77 4.49 -14.21
N LEU A 323 -19.79 3.64 -14.58
CA LEU A 323 -20.06 2.38 -15.27
C LEU A 323 -20.47 1.26 -14.31
N ALA A 324 -20.15 1.41 -13.02
CA ALA A 324 -20.55 0.51 -11.94
C ALA A 324 -20.47 1.22 -10.59
N HIS A 325 -21.21 0.73 -9.57
CA HIS A 325 -21.08 1.17 -8.18
C HIS A 325 -19.89 0.50 -7.46
N LYS A 326 -19.53 -0.70 -7.90
CA LYS A 326 -18.39 -1.49 -7.41
C LYS A 326 -17.67 -2.10 -8.60
N CYS A 327 -16.37 -2.14 -8.55
CA CYS A 327 -15.57 -2.76 -9.60
C CYS A 327 -14.34 -3.41 -8.98
N GLU A 328 -14.13 -4.67 -9.31
CA GLU A 328 -12.88 -5.40 -9.05
C GLU A 328 -12.24 -5.78 -10.37
N ILE A 329 -10.94 -5.60 -10.44
CA ILE A 329 -10.11 -5.95 -11.59
C ILE A 329 -9.12 -7.02 -11.13
N GLU A 330 -9.02 -8.14 -11.87
CA GLU A 330 -7.94 -9.10 -11.73
C GLU A 330 -6.99 -9.00 -12.92
N LEU A 331 -5.70 -8.97 -12.64
CA LEU A 331 -4.62 -9.06 -13.63
C LEU A 331 -3.74 -10.27 -13.28
N ALA A 332 -3.39 -11.09 -14.28
CA ALA A 332 -2.46 -12.20 -14.08
C ALA A 332 -1.28 -12.11 -15.03
N TYR A 333 -0.08 -12.44 -14.53
CA TYR A 333 1.17 -12.42 -15.31
C TYR A 333 1.95 -13.70 -15.13
N ALA A 334 2.81 -14.01 -16.12
CA ALA A 334 3.88 -14.99 -16.02
C ALA A 334 5.24 -14.27 -16.02
N ILE A 335 6.19 -14.78 -15.25
CA ILE A 335 7.54 -14.22 -15.18
C ILE A 335 8.15 -14.07 -16.58
N GLY A 336 8.77 -12.93 -16.86
CA GLY A 336 9.43 -12.62 -18.12
C GLY A 336 8.48 -12.34 -19.31
N VAL A 337 7.17 -12.49 -19.16
CA VAL A 337 6.18 -12.21 -20.25
C VAL A 337 5.76 -10.75 -20.17
N SER A 338 5.71 -10.09 -21.34
CA SER A 338 5.42 -8.64 -21.43
C SER A 338 3.93 -8.28 -21.45
N HIS A 339 3.04 -9.25 -21.53
CA HIS A 339 1.59 -9.04 -21.56
C HIS A 339 0.89 -9.76 -20.40
N PRO A 340 -0.23 -9.24 -19.89
CA PRO A 340 -1.05 -9.99 -18.95
C PRO A 340 -1.59 -11.26 -19.60
N LEU A 341 -1.64 -12.36 -18.82
CA LEU A 341 -2.24 -13.62 -19.26
C LEU A 341 -3.76 -13.56 -19.27
N SER A 342 -4.32 -12.76 -18.35
CA SER A 342 -5.76 -12.53 -18.23
C SER A 342 -6.03 -11.16 -17.61
N ILE A 343 -7.15 -10.58 -18.02
CA ILE A 343 -7.79 -9.41 -17.42
C ILE A 343 -9.22 -9.85 -17.11
N MET A 344 -9.71 -9.63 -15.91
CA MET A 344 -11.09 -9.90 -15.54
C MET A 344 -11.68 -8.66 -14.88
N VAL A 345 -12.93 -8.38 -15.21
CA VAL A 345 -13.73 -7.33 -14.58
C VAL A 345 -14.93 -7.97 -13.88
N ASP A 346 -15.15 -7.64 -12.61
CA ASP A 346 -16.34 -8.04 -11.84
C ASP A 346 -16.97 -6.79 -11.22
N THR A 347 -18.17 -6.43 -11.67
CA THR A 347 -18.93 -5.31 -11.10
C THR A 347 -19.90 -5.75 -10.00
N PHE A 348 -19.88 -7.02 -9.59
CA PHE A 348 -20.78 -7.59 -8.58
C PHE A 348 -22.27 -7.40 -8.94
N GLY A 349 -22.57 -7.31 -10.23
CA GLY A 349 -23.91 -7.07 -10.74
C GLY A 349 -24.40 -5.62 -10.55
N THR A 350 -23.48 -4.68 -10.35
CA THR A 350 -23.78 -3.23 -10.26
C THR A 350 -23.45 -2.48 -11.53
N GLY A 351 -22.99 -3.18 -12.59
CA GLY A 351 -22.63 -2.59 -13.87
C GLY A 351 -23.83 -2.02 -14.63
N GLU A 352 -23.63 -0.86 -15.25
CA GLU A 352 -24.59 -0.23 -16.18
C GLU A 352 -24.67 -0.97 -17.51
N VAL A 353 -23.63 -1.76 -17.84
CA VAL A 353 -23.53 -2.65 -19.00
C VAL A 353 -22.93 -3.99 -18.56
N ASP A 354 -22.95 -4.99 -19.44
CA ASP A 354 -22.33 -6.31 -19.17
C ASP A 354 -20.83 -6.14 -18.86
N ASP A 355 -20.33 -6.91 -17.88
CA ASP A 355 -18.93 -6.86 -17.44
C ASP A 355 -17.94 -7.07 -18.59
N ARG A 356 -18.29 -7.90 -19.59
CA ARG A 356 -17.48 -8.12 -20.79
C ARG A 356 -17.33 -6.87 -21.67
N VAL A 357 -18.34 -5.99 -21.68
CA VAL A 357 -18.24 -4.71 -22.37
C VAL A 357 -17.28 -3.78 -21.66
N ILE A 358 -17.34 -3.75 -20.32
CA ILE A 358 -16.40 -2.96 -19.50
C ILE A 358 -14.98 -3.51 -19.68
N GLU A 359 -14.80 -4.84 -19.64
CA GLU A 359 -13.51 -5.50 -19.87
C GLU A 359 -12.89 -5.12 -21.23
N ALA A 360 -13.67 -5.22 -22.31
CA ALA A 360 -13.22 -4.80 -23.62
C ALA A 360 -12.90 -3.30 -23.73
N ALA A 361 -13.62 -2.45 -22.97
CA ALA A 361 -13.31 -1.03 -22.88
C ALA A 361 -12.01 -0.78 -22.09
N VAL A 362 -11.77 -1.51 -21.01
CA VAL A 362 -10.53 -1.47 -20.24
C VAL A 362 -9.33 -1.86 -21.11
N GLU A 363 -9.41 -2.95 -21.87
CA GLU A 363 -8.35 -3.37 -22.80
C GLU A 363 -8.03 -2.33 -23.88
N ARG A 364 -9.01 -1.52 -24.29
CA ARG A 364 -8.80 -0.44 -25.28
C ARG A 364 -8.16 0.80 -24.68
N VAL A 365 -8.44 1.10 -23.41
CA VAL A 365 -8.09 2.38 -22.77
C VAL A 365 -6.80 2.28 -21.98
N PHE A 366 -6.51 1.11 -21.41
CA PHE A 366 -5.34 0.90 -20.56
C PHE A 366 -4.36 -0.08 -21.19
N ASP A 367 -3.12 0.33 -21.28
CA ASP A 367 -2.02 -0.57 -21.62
C ASP A 367 -1.49 -1.20 -20.32
N LEU A 368 -1.87 -2.45 -20.07
CA LEU A 368 -1.55 -3.17 -18.84
C LEU A 368 -0.29 -4.04 -18.96
N ARG A 369 0.55 -3.80 -19.97
CA ARG A 369 1.90 -4.36 -20.04
C ARG A 369 2.79 -3.77 -18.94
N PRO A 370 3.68 -4.55 -18.28
CA PRO A 370 4.53 -4.05 -17.19
C PRO A 370 5.28 -2.76 -17.54
N GLY A 371 5.89 -2.69 -18.72
CA GLY A 371 6.60 -1.48 -19.18
C GLY A 371 5.69 -0.27 -19.33
N ALA A 372 4.45 -0.46 -19.80
CA ALA A 372 3.46 0.60 -19.94
C ALA A 372 2.95 1.10 -18.57
N ILE A 373 2.69 0.19 -17.64
CA ILE A 373 2.29 0.53 -16.27
C ILE A 373 3.36 1.41 -15.60
N ILE A 374 4.63 1.03 -15.71
CA ILE A 374 5.75 1.79 -15.16
C ILE A 374 5.79 3.20 -15.74
N ARG A 375 5.62 3.33 -17.04
CA ARG A 375 5.58 4.61 -17.77
C ARG A 375 4.38 5.48 -17.36
N ASP A 376 3.16 4.90 -17.43
CA ASP A 376 1.91 5.66 -17.29
C ASP A 376 1.65 6.10 -15.86
N LEU A 377 2.09 5.31 -14.89
CA LEU A 377 2.04 5.64 -13.47
C LEU A 377 3.34 6.29 -12.95
N ASP A 378 4.36 6.45 -13.80
CA ASP A 378 5.63 7.10 -13.47
C ASP A 378 6.26 6.55 -12.18
N LEU A 379 6.47 5.21 -12.14
CA LEU A 379 6.82 4.46 -10.93
C LEU A 379 8.33 4.39 -10.66
N ARG A 380 9.20 5.04 -11.44
CA ARG A 380 10.66 5.06 -11.19
C ARG A 380 11.10 6.20 -10.28
N ARG A 381 10.17 6.85 -9.59
CA ARG A 381 10.43 7.94 -8.64
C ARG A 381 10.53 7.43 -7.21
N PRO A 382 11.24 8.15 -6.32
CA PRO A 382 11.29 7.85 -4.89
C PRO A 382 9.99 8.30 -4.20
N ILE A 383 8.93 7.49 -4.28
CA ILE A 383 7.58 7.78 -3.81
C ILE A 383 7.03 6.74 -2.84
N PHE A 384 7.77 5.66 -2.60
CA PHE A 384 7.26 4.45 -1.99
C PHE A 384 7.20 4.51 -0.47
N GLU A 385 8.12 5.17 0.21
CA GLU A 385 8.10 5.32 1.67
C GLU A 385 6.77 5.91 2.17
N LYS A 386 6.19 6.84 1.43
CA LYS A 386 4.89 7.45 1.74
C LYS A 386 3.72 6.47 1.68
N THR A 387 3.86 5.36 0.94
CA THR A 387 2.80 4.34 0.82
C THR A 387 2.77 3.39 2.01
N ALA A 388 3.88 3.23 2.70
CA ALA A 388 4.13 2.17 3.65
C ALA A 388 3.34 2.27 4.98
N ALA A 389 2.53 3.31 5.17
CA ALA A 389 1.61 3.45 6.31
C ALA A 389 0.29 4.08 5.86
N TYR A 390 -0.82 3.69 6.51
CA TYR A 390 -2.18 4.22 6.30
C TYR A 390 -2.83 3.84 4.95
N GLY A 391 -2.35 2.79 4.30
CA GLY A 391 -2.85 2.24 3.05
C GLY A 391 -2.19 2.81 1.80
N HIS A 392 -2.01 1.96 0.80
CA HIS A 392 -1.49 2.32 -0.52
C HIS A 392 -2.57 2.98 -1.40
N PHE A 393 -3.86 2.74 -1.08
CA PHE A 393 -5.01 3.20 -1.86
C PHE A 393 -5.91 4.15 -1.05
N GLY A 394 -6.66 5.00 -1.77
CA GLY A 394 -7.59 5.95 -1.18
C GLY A 394 -6.91 7.19 -0.55
N ARG A 395 -5.68 7.49 -0.94
CA ARG A 395 -4.93 8.70 -0.55
C ARG A 395 -4.55 9.46 -1.81
N GLU A 396 -5.29 10.52 -2.13
CA GLU A 396 -5.12 11.31 -3.36
C GLU A 396 -3.95 12.30 -3.26
N LEU A 397 -2.74 11.77 -2.97
CA LEU A 397 -1.50 12.54 -2.98
C LEU A 397 -1.01 12.71 -4.43
N PRO A 398 -0.32 13.82 -4.75
CA PRO A 398 0.19 14.05 -6.11
C PRO A 398 1.10 12.94 -6.65
N GLU A 399 1.85 12.28 -5.75
CA GLU A 399 2.74 11.18 -6.08
C GLU A 399 2.01 9.88 -6.38
N PHE A 400 0.79 9.69 -5.84
CA PHE A 400 0.00 8.46 -5.97
C PHE A 400 -0.80 8.47 -7.28
N THR A 401 -0.09 8.32 -8.38
CA THR A 401 -0.62 8.43 -9.74
C THR A 401 -1.73 7.43 -10.06
N TRP A 402 -1.76 6.29 -9.38
CA TRP A 402 -2.82 5.28 -9.47
C TRP A 402 -4.16 5.71 -8.87
N GLU A 403 -4.21 6.84 -8.17
CA GLU A 403 -5.44 7.44 -7.67
C GLU A 403 -6.07 8.45 -8.64
N ARG A 404 -5.45 8.71 -9.81
CA ARG A 404 -6.00 9.62 -10.83
C ARG A 404 -7.27 9.08 -11.46
N ARG A 405 -8.18 10.02 -11.80
CA ARG A 405 -9.44 9.75 -12.53
C ARG A 405 -9.34 10.31 -13.97
N ASP A 406 -8.25 10.03 -14.62
CA ASP A 406 -7.84 10.66 -15.88
C ASP A 406 -8.25 9.90 -17.14
N ARG A 407 -8.93 8.74 -17.00
CA ARG A 407 -9.40 7.88 -18.09
C ARG A 407 -10.94 7.77 -18.18
N VAL A 408 -11.66 8.57 -17.41
CA VAL A 408 -13.13 8.51 -17.30
C VAL A 408 -13.82 8.72 -18.65
N ASP A 409 -13.44 9.75 -19.38
CA ASP A 409 -14.08 10.09 -20.66
C ASP A 409 -13.73 9.09 -21.78
N GLU A 410 -12.49 8.58 -21.76
CA GLU A 410 -12.06 7.54 -22.68
C GLU A 410 -12.82 6.23 -22.47
N LEU A 411 -13.02 5.82 -21.19
CA LEU A 411 -13.82 4.65 -20.86
C LEU A 411 -15.28 4.78 -21.30
N ARG A 412 -15.91 5.93 -21.03
CA ARG A 412 -17.29 6.19 -21.48
C ARG A 412 -17.41 6.11 -23.00
N ALA A 413 -16.45 6.69 -23.73
CA ALA A 413 -16.45 6.64 -25.19
C ALA A 413 -16.27 5.21 -25.70
N ALA A 414 -15.34 4.45 -25.12
CA ALA A 414 -15.10 3.05 -25.49
C ALA A 414 -16.33 2.17 -25.26
N VAL A 415 -17.00 2.29 -24.11
CA VAL A 415 -18.24 1.58 -23.82
C VAL A 415 -19.36 1.96 -24.79
N ALA A 416 -19.53 3.26 -25.08
CA ALA A 416 -20.54 3.73 -26.04
C ALA A 416 -20.30 3.18 -27.45
N ASP A 417 -19.06 2.99 -27.85
CA ASP A 417 -18.71 2.38 -29.16
C ASP A 417 -18.94 0.87 -29.20
N LEU A 418 -18.68 0.18 -28.10
CA LEU A 418 -18.85 -1.28 -27.98
C LEU A 418 -20.33 -1.69 -27.86
N THR A 419 -21.22 -0.79 -27.52
CA THR A 419 -22.66 -1.04 -27.34
C THR A 419 -23.53 -0.64 -28.54
N LYS A 420 -22.92 -0.08 -29.62
CA LYS A 420 -23.58 0.21 -30.90
C LYS A 420 -23.77 -1.06 -31.72
#